data_e61e3ba67bd27dac21bef5c5fe4b8c00
#
_entry.id   e61e3ba67bd27dac21bef5c5fe4b8c00
#
_cell.length_a   1.000
_cell.length_b   1.000
_cell.length_c   1.000
_cell.angle_alpha   90.00
_cell.angle_beta   90.00
_cell.angle_gamma   90.00
#
_symmetry.space_group_name_H-M   'P 1'
#
loop_
_entity.id
_entity.type
_entity.pdbx_description
1 polymer ?
#
loop_
_entity_poly.entity_id
_entity_poly.type
_entity_poly.pdbx_seq_one_letter_code
_entity_poly.pdbx_strand_id
1 'polypeptide(L)'
;IAHMGLHEKVCQMMFVNPENLVLSHDVTKLDKEFKSALKKYPVGGIMLKSKNIQTKKQLKKLLKKMQDNSDITLFLAVDEEGGTVSRVMQKLGNIDGGDIGSMYDYRNLGGDIAYENARQIGDNLSYYGFNLDFAPVADVWSNPGNTVIGKRAYSNIYSEAAELIPYAVRGFHAGGVLCTLKHFPGHGNTKEDSHYGNAYVYETKDDLENNEFQSFRAGIDAGADFVMVGHMIVTDISNIPSDLSKEIVTDILRTELGFSGVIITDSLQMESITD
;
A
#
# COMPACT_ATOMS: atom_id res chain seq x y z
N ILE A 1 -7.33 23.22 4.48
CA ILE A 1 -8.67 22.61 4.38
C ILE A 1 -9.76 23.66 4.54
N ALA A 2 -9.63 24.61 5.50
CA ALA A 2 -10.68 25.63 5.77
C ALA A 2 -11.02 26.51 4.55
N HIS A 3 -10.07 26.73 3.63
CA HIS A 3 -10.26 27.57 2.44
C HIS A 3 -10.49 26.76 1.14
N MET A 4 -10.49 25.43 1.21
CA MET A 4 -10.73 24.57 0.04
C MET A 4 -12.21 24.52 -0.32
N GLY A 5 -12.51 24.63 -1.62
CA GLY A 5 -13.83 24.33 -2.17
C GLY A 5 -14.19 22.84 -2.08
N LEU A 6 -15.45 22.48 -2.28
CA LEU A 6 -15.90 21.09 -2.23
C LEU A 6 -15.17 20.22 -3.25
N HIS A 7 -15.00 20.72 -4.48
CA HIS A 7 -14.26 20.02 -5.54
C HIS A 7 -12.82 19.67 -5.11
N GLU A 8 -12.08 20.63 -4.55
CA GLU A 8 -10.72 20.39 -4.09
C GLU A 8 -10.68 19.37 -2.94
N LYS A 9 -11.62 19.46 -1.99
CA LYS A 9 -11.70 18.50 -0.87
C LYS A 9 -11.93 17.07 -1.37
N VAL A 10 -12.84 16.89 -2.34
CA VAL A 10 -13.13 15.59 -2.95
C VAL A 10 -11.90 15.08 -3.71
N CYS A 11 -11.26 15.92 -4.52
CA CYS A 11 -10.04 15.54 -5.23
C CYS A 11 -8.91 15.11 -4.27
N GLN A 12 -8.74 15.80 -3.14
CA GLN A 12 -7.71 15.45 -2.15
C GLN A 12 -7.94 14.09 -1.46
N MET A 13 -9.15 13.55 -1.52
CA MET A 13 -9.44 12.19 -1.03
C MET A 13 -9.10 11.09 -2.07
N MET A 14 -8.69 11.46 -3.28
CA MET A 14 -8.48 10.52 -4.38
C MET A 14 -7.00 10.20 -4.56
N PHE A 15 -6.68 8.89 -4.59
CA PHE A 15 -5.46 8.35 -5.17
C PHE A 15 -5.78 7.81 -6.56
N VAL A 16 -4.97 8.18 -7.55
CA VAL A 16 -5.22 7.80 -8.95
C VAL A 16 -3.95 7.30 -9.62
N ASN A 17 -4.11 6.42 -10.61
CA ASN A 17 -3.03 6.20 -11.56
C ASN A 17 -2.93 7.42 -12.49
N PRO A 18 -1.75 7.77 -13.01
CA PRO A 18 -1.60 8.91 -13.94
C PRO A 18 -2.55 8.86 -15.12
N GLU A 19 -2.84 7.66 -15.63
CA GLU A 19 -3.71 7.42 -16.78
C GLU A 19 -5.19 7.71 -16.49
N ASN A 20 -5.60 7.77 -15.23
CA ASN A 20 -6.95 8.22 -14.87
C ASN A 20 -7.16 9.72 -15.10
N LEU A 21 -6.08 10.50 -15.13
CA LEU A 21 -6.11 11.94 -15.41
C LEU A 21 -6.05 12.24 -16.91
N VAL A 22 -5.38 11.39 -17.70
CA VAL A 22 -5.21 11.54 -19.15
C VAL A 22 -5.48 10.19 -19.82
N LEU A 23 -6.66 9.97 -20.31
CA LEU A 23 -7.17 8.68 -20.76
C LEU A 23 -6.54 8.13 -22.05
N SER A 24 -5.56 8.81 -22.64
CA SER A 24 -5.13 8.58 -24.01
C SER A 24 -3.82 7.79 -24.17
N HIS A 25 -2.97 7.69 -23.15
CA HIS A 25 -1.64 7.06 -23.28
C HIS A 25 -1.01 6.73 -21.90
N ASP A 26 0.01 5.88 -21.91
CA ASP A 26 0.84 5.61 -20.74
C ASP A 26 1.67 6.85 -20.38
N VAL A 27 1.57 7.30 -19.14
CA VAL A 27 2.22 8.51 -18.64
C VAL A 27 3.65 8.21 -18.24
N THR A 28 4.61 8.55 -19.09
CA THR A 28 6.05 8.48 -18.81
C THR A 28 6.72 9.85 -18.74
N LYS A 29 5.96 10.91 -19.03
CA LYS A 29 6.40 12.31 -18.95
C LYS A 29 5.21 13.21 -18.63
N LEU A 30 5.48 14.35 -18.01
CA LEU A 30 4.49 15.39 -17.78
C LEU A 30 4.38 16.30 -19.02
N ASP A 31 3.35 16.09 -19.81
CA ASP A 31 3.00 16.95 -20.95
C ASP A 31 1.97 18.04 -20.57
N LYS A 32 1.49 18.78 -21.58
CA LYS A 32 0.53 19.87 -21.36
C LYS A 32 -0.85 19.37 -20.90
N GLU A 33 -1.29 18.22 -21.45
CA GLU A 33 -2.56 17.61 -21.10
C GLU A 33 -2.57 17.18 -19.63
N PHE A 34 -1.55 16.43 -19.20
CA PHE A 34 -1.43 16.00 -17.83
C PHE A 34 -1.36 17.17 -16.84
N LYS A 35 -0.58 18.22 -17.17
CA LYS A 35 -0.53 19.44 -16.34
C LYS A 35 -1.88 20.11 -16.19
N SER A 36 -2.64 20.20 -17.28
CA SER A 36 -3.99 20.79 -17.25
C SER A 36 -4.94 19.93 -16.39
N ALA A 37 -4.86 18.61 -16.57
CA ALA A 37 -5.66 17.66 -15.80
C ALA A 37 -5.35 17.73 -14.28
N LEU A 38 -4.06 17.77 -13.90
CA LEU A 38 -3.65 17.87 -12.50
C LEU A 38 -4.12 19.17 -11.85
N LYS A 39 -4.12 20.29 -12.59
CA LYS A 39 -4.70 21.56 -12.08
C LYS A 39 -6.21 21.50 -11.94
N LYS A 40 -6.89 20.82 -12.87
CA LYS A 40 -8.35 20.68 -12.85
C LYS A 40 -8.80 19.75 -11.74
N TYR A 41 -8.04 18.69 -11.49
CA TYR A 41 -8.29 17.66 -10.50
C TYR A 41 -7.09 17.59 -9.53
N PRO A 42 -7.03 18.45 -8.52
CA PRO A 42 -5.93 18.47 -7.55
C PRO A 42 -6.03 17.28 -6.59
N VAL A 43 -5.68 16.08 -7.09
CA VAL A 43 -5.75 14.81 -6.35
C VAL A 43 -4.78 14.79 -5.16
N GLY A 44 -5.09 13.99 -4.13
CA GLY A 44 -4.25 13.83 -2.95
C GLY A 44 -3.02 12.97 -3.24
N GLY A 45 -3.13 11.98 -4.13
CA GLY A 45 -2.01 11.11 -4.45
C GLY A 45 -2.04 10.53 -5.86
N ILE A 46 -0.87 10.13 -6.33
CA ILE A 46 -0.66 9.46 -7.61
C ILE A 46 0.15 8.19 -7.37
N MET A 47 -0.39 7.05 -7.79
CA MET A 47 0.28 5.76 -7.74
C MET A 47 0.86 5.42 -9.11
N LEU A 48 2.17 5.18 -9.19
CA LEU A 48 2.84 4.73 -10.41
C LEU A 48 2.86 3.21 -10.50
N LYS A 49 2.72 2.71 -11.72
CA LYS A 49 2.89 1.29 -12.08
C LYS A 49 4.15 1.09 -12.92
N SER A 50 4.58 -0.16 -13.12
CA SER A 50 5.77 -0.47 -13.91
C SER A 50 5.79 0.19 -15.30
N LYS A 51 4.62 0.39 -15.94
CA LYS A 51 4.51 1.03 -17.26
C LYS A 51 4.96 2.50 -17.28
N ASN A 52 4.89 3.19 -16.13
CA ASN A 52 5.31 4.58 -15.99
C ASN A 52 6.84 4.74 -15.82
N ILE A 53 7.56 3.64 -15.60
CA ILE A 53 8.97 3.60 -15.26
C ILE A 53 9.77 3.12 -16.46
N GLN A 54 10.73 3.92 -16.93
CA GLN A 54 11.57 3.58 -18.08
C GLN A 54 13.07 3.61 -17.74
N THR A 55 13.55 4.73 -17.21
CA THR A 55 14.94 4.94 -16.83
C THR A 55 15.04 5.75 -15.53
N LYS A 56 16.16 5.63 -14.81
CA LYS A 56 16.45 6.41 -13.59
C LYS A 56 16.22 7.91 -13.78
N LYS A 57 16.72 8.48 -14.87
CA LYS A 57 16.59 9.91 -15.21
C LYS A 57 15.15 10.31 -15.54
N GLN A 58 14.44 9.44 -16.28
CA GLN A 58 13.05 9.68 -16.66
C GLN A 58 12.16 9.69 -15.40
N LEU A 59 12.29 8.69 -14.53
CA LEU A 59 11.49 8.56 -13.31
C LEU A 59 11.67 9.77 -12.38
N LYS A 60 12.92 10.14 -12.05
CA LYS A 60 13.20 11.35 -11.27
C LYS A 60 12.57 12.61 -11.85
N LYS A 61 12.67 12.78 -13.18
CA LYS A 61 12.10 13.93 -13.85
C LYS A 61 10.57 13.92 -13.82
N LEU A 62 9.95 12.74 -13.94
CA LEU A 62 8.50 12.58 -13.91
C LEU A 62 7.97 12.96 -12.52
N LEU A 63 8.46 12.32 -11.46
CA LEU A 63 8.03 12.55 -10.08
C LEU A 63 8.25 14.00 -9.65
N LYS A 64 9.46 14.55 -9.91
CA LYS A 64 9.73 15.97 -9.62
C LYS A 64 8.75 16.90 -10.33
N LYS A 65 8.44 16.65 -11.60
CA LYS A 65 7.49 17.49 -12.35
C LYS A 65 6.05 17.34 -11.86
N MET A 66 5.62 16.17 -11.42
CA MET A 66 4.32 15.99 -10.79
C MET A 66 4.23 16.88 -9.55
N GLN A 67 5.23 16.80 -8.67
CA GLN A 67 5.28 17.58 -7.45
C GLN A 67 5.36 19.10 -7.72
N ASP A 68 6.21 19.54 -8.65
CA ASP A 68 6.38 20.97 -9.01
C ASP A 68 5.11 21.59 -9.66
N ASN A 69 4.16 20.78 -10.14
CA ASN A 69 2.93 21.27 -10.78
C ASN A 69 1.68 20.99 -9.94
N SER A 70 1.82 20.63 -8.67
CA SER A 70 0.75 20.52 -7.70
C SER A 70 0.90 21.60 -6.64
N ASP A 71 -0.19 22.31 -6.33
CA ASP A 71 -0.20 23.36 -5.30
C ASP A 71 -0.20 22.76 -3.89
N ILE A 72 -0.66 21.52 -3.74
CA ILE A 72 -0.62 20.74 -2.51
C ILE A 72 0.34 19.58 -2.72
N THR A 73 1.17 19.30 -1.73
CA THR A 73 2.12 18.18 -1.81
C THR A 73 1.39 16.88 -2.10
N LEU A 74 1.75 16.24 -3.22
CA LEU A 74 1.19 14.95 -3.61
C LEU A 74 1.81 13.82 -2.79
N PHE A 75 1.01 12.85 -2.43
CA PHE A 75 1.54 11.52 -2.15
C PHE A 75 1.89 10.86 -3.49
N LEU A 76 3.17 10.60 -3.70
CA LEU A 76 3.69 9.89 -4.87
C LEU A 76 4.03 8.47 -4.43
N ALA A 77 3.19 7.51 -4.83
CA ALA A 77 3.20 6.15 -4.31
C ALA A 77 3.53 5.11 -5.37
N VAL A 78 3.95 3.94 -4.90
CA VAL A 78 4.21 2.74 -5.70
C VAL A 78 4.01 1.50 -4.81
N ASP A 79 3.83 0.32 -5.41
CA ASP A 79 4.00 -0.97 -4.72
C ASP A 79 5.44 -1.44 -4.88
N GLU A 80 6.24 -1.35 -3.84
CA GLU A 80 7.60 -1.85 -3.80
C GLU A 80 7.78 -2.71 -2.57
N GLU A 81 7.26 -3.95 -2.62
CA GLU A 81 7.26 -4.87 -1.47
C GLU A 81 8.56 -5.68 -1.37
N GLY A 82 9.35 -5.68 -2.46
CA GLY A 82 10.40 -6.66 -2.69
C GLY A 82 9.87 -7.95 -3.34
N GLY A 83 10.77 -8.83 -3.76
CA GLY A 83 10.40 -10.08 -4.41
C GLY A 83 9.57 -9.91 -5.67
N THR A 84 8.40 -10.55 -5.71
CA THR A 84 7.53 -10.55 -6.90
C THR A 84 6.79 -9.23 -7.12
N VAL A 85 6.59 -8.45 -6.06
CA VAL A 85 5.93 -7.13 -6.14
C VAL A 85 6.98 -6.04 -5.96
N SER A 86 7.68 -5.77 -7.04
CA SER A 86 8.72 -4.74 -7.14
C SER A 86 8.56 -4.04 -8.48
N ARG A 87 8.31 -2.74 -8.48
CA ARG A 87 8.04 -1.96 -9.70
C ARG A 87 9.25 -1.14 -10.12
N VAL A 88 9.97 -0.60 -9.16
CA VAL A 88 11.12 0.28 -9.37
C VAL A 88 12.40 -0.54 -9.44
N MET A 89 12.70 -1.31 -8.40
CA MET A 89 13.96 -2.05 -8.31
C MET A 89 14.06 -3.16 -9.36
N GLN A 90 12.95 -3.85 -9.67
CA GLN A 90 12.95 -4.85 -10.74
C GLN A 90 13.32 -4.25 -12.11
N LYS A 91 12.93 -3.01 -12.38
CA LYS A 91 13.20 -2.33 -13.66
C LYS A 91 14.55 -1.59 -13.71
N LEU A 92 14.90 -0.93 -12.60
CA LEU A 92 16.02 0.01 -12.57
C LEU A 92 17.22 -0.48 -11.76
N GLY A 93 17.07 -1.62 -11.08
CA GLY A 93 18.02 -2.10 -10.09
C GLY A 93 18.02 -1.25 -8.81
N ASN A 94 18.54 -1.82 -7.75
CA ASN A 94 18.77 -1.13 -6.49
C ASN A 94 19.92 -0.13 -6.64
N ILE A 95 19.84 1.03 -5.99
CA ILE A 95 20.90 2.06 -6.06
C ILE A 95 22.21 1.60 -5.40
N ASP A 96 22.11 0.80 -4.34
CA ASP A 96 23.27 0.26 -3.60
C ASP A 96 23.70 -1.12 -4.08
N GLY A 97 23.04 -1.67 -5.11
CA GLY A 97 23.24 -3.01 -5.61
C GLY A 97 22.52 -4.09 -4.78
N GLY A 98 22.47 -5.29 -5.31
CA GLY A 98 21.74 -6.41 -4.70
C GLY A 98 20.23 -6.37 -4.95
N ASP A 99 19.62 -7.54 -4.85
CA ASP A 99 18.18 -7.70 -5.00
C ASP A 99 17.56 -7.98 -3.63
N ILE A 100 16.41 -7.36 -3.34
CA ILE A 100 15.60 -7.70 -2.18
C ILE A 100 14.57 -8.73 -2.63
N GLY A 101 14.69 -9.94 -2.09
CA GLY A 101 13.77 -11.04 -2.34
C GLY A 101 12.41 -10.88 -1.66
N SER A 102 11.64 -11.94 -1.66
CA SER A 102 10.34 -11.98 -0.97
C SER A 102 10.52 -11.96 0.54
N MET A 103 9.71 -11.20 1.26
CA MET A 103 9.86 -11.00 2.71
C MET A 103 9.77 -12.31 3.49
N TYR A 104 8.95 -13.26 3.04
CA TYR A 104 8.84 -14.59 3.65
C TYR A 104 10.17 -15.37 3.69
N ASP A 105 11.03 -15.17 2.70
CA ASP A 105 12.32 -15.87 2.64
C ASP A 105 13.31 -15.35 3.69
N TYR A 106 13.07 -14.17 4.26
CA TYR A 106 13.87 -13.55 5.32
C TYR A 106 13.31 -13.76 6.74
N ARG A 107 12.13 -14.37 6.92
CA ARG A 107 11.43 -14.44 8.22
C ARG A 107 12.26 -14.99 9.38
N ASN A 108 13.15 -15.95 9.10
CA ASN A 108 14.01 -16.59 10.10
C ASN A 108 15.30 -15.80 10.42
N LEU A 109 15.50 -14.64 9.78
CA LEU A 109 16.71 -13.82 9.94
C LEU A 109 16.49 -12.67 10.95
N GLY A 110 15.27 -12.55 11.51
CA GLY A 110 14.93 -11.61 12.56
C GLY A 110 14.61 -10.19 12.10
N GLY A 111 14.24 -9.36 13.05
CA GLY A 111 13.74 -8.01 12.80
C GLY A 111 14.76 -7.06 12.17
N ASP A 112 16.04 -7.20 12.47
CA ASP A 112 17.08 -6.34 11.90
C ASP A 112 17.13 -6.47 10.36
N ILE A 113 16.91 -7.66 9.81
CA ILE A 113 16.85 -7.86 8.37
C ILE A 113 15.56 -7.29 7.79
N ALA A 114 14.41 -7.44 8.48
CA ALA A 114 13.17 -6.80 8.07
C ALA A 114 13.32 -5.27 8.02
N TYR A 115 13.99 -4.67 9.02
CA TYR A 115 14.32 -3.25 9.05
C TYR A 115 15.23 -2.85 7.87
N GLU A 116 16.34 -3.56 7.66
CA GLU A 116 17.31 -3.20 6.62
C GLU A 116 16.72 -3.33 5.20
N ASN A 117 15.93 -4.38 4.93
CA ASN A 117 15.25 -4.52 3.65
C ASN A 117 14.27 -3.36 3.40
N ALA A 118 13.44 -3.03 4.39
CA ALA A 118 12.50 -1.92 4.29
C ALA A 118 13.22 -0.55 4.16
N ARG A 119 14.32 -0.34 4.91
CA ARG A 119 15.14 0.87 4.80
C ARG A 119 15.73 1.01 3.40
N GLN A 120 16.28 -0.06 2.86
CA GLN A 120 16.86 -0.06 1.51
C GLN A 120 15.81 0.18 0.42
N ILE A 121 14.59 -0.37 0.57
CA ILE A 121 13.46 -0.03 -0.31
C ILE A 121 13.15 1.46 -0.20
N GLY A 122 12.99 1.98 1.01
CA GLY A 122 12.71 3.40 1.27
C GLY A 122 13.78 4.33 0.68
N ASP A 123 15.08 4.02 0.89
CA ASP A 123 16.21 4.77 0.31
C ASP A 123 16.13 4.82 -1.24
N ASN A 124 15.78 3.70 -1.87
CA ASN A 124 15.59 3.68 -3.31
C ASN A 124 14.42 4.55 -3.77
N LEU A 125 13.29 4.45 -3.10
CA LEU A 125 12.09 5.19 -3.46
C LEU A 125 12.28 6.69 -3.24
N SER A 126 12.80 7.10 -2.09
CA SER A 126 13.09 8.52 -1.77
C SER A 126 14.12 9.13 -2.73
N TYR A 127 15.15 8.36 -3.13
CA TYR A 127 16.11 8.77 -4.16
C TYR A 127 15.46 9.16 -5.48
N TYR A 128 14.37 8.50 -5.89
CA TYR A 128 13.63 8.85 -7.09
C TYR A 128 12.63 9.99 -6.88
N GLY A 129 12.17 10.22 -5.67
CA GLY A 129 11.20 11.25 -5.31
C GLY A 129 9.81 10.71 -4.97
N PHE A 130 9.67 9.40 -4.73
CA PHE A 130 8.50 8.87 -4.04
C PHE A 130 8.54 9.28 -2.57
N ASN A 131 7.38 9.44 -1.95
CA ASN A 131 7.25 9.75 -0.53
C ASN A 131 6.31 8.78 0.21
N LEU A 132 5.76 7.80 -0.49
CA LEU A 132 4.88 6.77 0.07
C LEU A 132 5.14 5.44 -0.63
N ASP A 133 5.17 4.36 0.15
CA ASP A 133 5.13 2.99 -0.37
C ASP A 133 3.87 2.28 0.11
N PHE A 134 3.23 1.52 -0.78
CA PHE A 134 2.17 0.60 -0.42
C PHE A 134 2.75 -0.74 0.07
N ALA A 135 3.55 -0.66 1.11
CA ALA A 135 4.18 -1.72 1.89
C ALA A 135 4.37 -1.23 3.33
N PRO A 136 4.50 -2.12 4.33
CA PRO A 136 4.65 -3.57 4.25
C PRO A 136 3.34 -4.34 4.14
N VAL A 137 3.42 -5.58 3.62
CA VAL A 137 2.32 -6.54 3.66
C VAL A 137 2.20 -7.09 5.09
N ALA A 138 1.19 -6.62 5.82
CA ALA A 138 0.90 -7.05 7.19
C ALA A 138 0.03 -8.34 7.24
N ASP A 139 -0.48 -8.80 6.09
CA ASP A 139 -1.14 -10.10 5.96
C ASP A 139 -0.22 -11.23 6.39
N VAL A 140 -0.78 -12.25 7.02
CA VAL A 140 -0.08 -13.46 7.45
C VAL A 140 -0.45 -14.61 6.54
N TRP A 141 0.53 -15.25 5.91
CA TRP A 141 0.28 -16.36 4.98
C TRP A 141 -0.13 -17.64 5.74
N SER A 142 -1.25 -17.60 6.44
CA SER A 142 -1.75 -18.68 7.28
C SER A 142 -2.37 -19.84 6.48
N ASN A 143 -2.89 -19.55 5.27
CA ASN A 143 -3.38 -20.57 4.35
C ASN A 143 -2.35 -20.86 3.25
N PRO A 144 -1.71 -22.05 3.24
CA PRO A 144 -0.73 -22.41 2.21
C PRO A 144 -1.30 -22.41 0.78
N GLY A 145 -2.63 -22.52 0.63
CA GLY A 145 -3.31 -22.45 -0.65
C GLY A 145 -3.53 -21.03 -1.17
N ASN A 146 -3.26 -20.01 -0.35
CA ASN A 146 -3.35 -18.61 -0.77
C ASN A 146 -2.13 -18.24 -1.63
N THR A 147 -2.37 -18.03 -2.92
CA THR A 147 -1.34 -17.65 -3.89
C THR A 147 -1.24 -16.14 -4.09
N VAL A 148 -2.20 -15.36 -3.56
CA VAL A 148 -2.26 -13.91 -3.68
C VAL A 148 -1.25 -13.24 -2.74
N ILE A 149 -1.25 -13.67 -1.48
CA ILE A 149 -0.32 -13.18 -0.46
C ILE A 149 0.98 -13.99 -0.53
N GLY A 150 0.93 -15.29 -0.26
CA GLY A 150 2.09 -16.16 -0.39
C GLY A 150 3.35 -15.57 0.24
N LYS A 151 4.44 -15.60 -0.49
CA LYS A 151 5.75 -15.10 -0.05
C LYS A 151 5.86 -13.57 0.10
N ARG A 152 4.82 -12.82 -0.19
CA ARG A 152 4.77 -11.37 0.10
C ARG A 152 4.69 -11.11 1.61
N ALA A 153 4.05 -12.04 2.37
CA ALA A 153 3.94 -11.96 3.83
C ALA A 153 5.31 -12.03 4.51
N TYR A 154 5.40 -11.43 5.70
CA TYR A 154 6.61 -11.53 6.54
C TYR A 154 6.70 -12.87 7.27
N SER A 155 5.57 -13.53 7.53
CA SER A 155 5.52 -14.88 8.11
C SER A 155 4.20 -15.59 7.77
N ASN A 156 4.16 -16.89 8.04
CA ASN A 156 2.95 -17.71 8.07
C ASN A 156 2.46 -17.97 9.49
N ILE A 157 3.08 -17.32 10.49
CA ILE A 157 2.74 -17.39 11.91
C ILE A 157 2.41 -15.97 12.39
N TYR A 158 1.24 -15.79 12.98
CA TYR A 158 0.72 -14.48 13.39
C TYR A 158 1.64 -13.72 14.33
N SER A 159 2.14 -14.39 15.38
CA SER A 159 3.06 -13.77 16.36
C SER A 159 4.41 -13.37 15.74
N GLU A 160 4.93 -14.14 14.78
CA GLU A 160 6.17 -13.80 14.09
C GLU A 160 5.97 -12.59 13.16
N ALA A 161 4.85 -12.55 12.42
CA ALA A 161 4.52 -11.38 11.60
C ALA A 161 4.37 -10.13 12.47
N ALA A 162 3.68 -10.23 13.61
CA ALA A 162 3.53 -9.15 14.57
C ALA A 162 4.87 -8.68 15.17
N GLU A 163 5.86 -9.56 15.30
CA GLU A 163 7.22 -9.19 15.70
C GLU A 163 7.98 -8.45 14.58
N LEU A 164 7.85 -8.89 13.31
CA LEU A 164 8.65 -8.38 12.18
C LEU A 164 8.11 -7.06 11.60
N ILE A 165 6.79 -6.88 11.52
CA ILE A 165 6.15 -5.70 10.91
C ILE A 165 6.62 -4.37 11.54
N PRO A 166 6.78 -4.23 12.88
CA PRO A 166 7.31 -3.00 13.47
C PRO A 166 8.71 -2.61 12.98
N TYR A 167 9.55 -3.59 12.68
CA TYR A 167 10.89 -3.33 12.13
C TYR A 167 10.79 -2.81 10.70
N ALA A 168 9.91 -3.39 9.87
CA ALA A 168 9.67 -2.91 8.52
C ALA A 168 9.13 -1.46 8.51
N VAL A 169 8.16 -1.13 9.36
CA VAL A 169 7.63 0.24 9.48
C VAL A 169 8.76 1.23 9.80
N ARG A 170 9.57 0.93 10.80
CA ARG A 170 10.73 1.78 11.15
C ARG A 170 11.77 1.84 10.03
N GLY A 171 11.96 0.76 9.29
CA GLY A 171 12.84 0.70 8.13
C GLY A 171 12.41 1.65 7.01
N PHE A 172 11.14 1.63 6.60
CA PHE A 172 10.59 2.56 5.60
C PHE A 172 10.77 4.02 6.02
N HIS A 173 10.47 4.35 7.28
CA HIS A 173 10.68 5.69 7.81
C HIS A 173 12.16 6.11 7.76
N ALA A 174 13.06 5.22 8.16
CA ALA A 174 14.50 5.48 8.09
C ALA A 174 15.00 5.68 6.64
N GLY A 175 14.38 4.99 5.66
CA GLY A 175 14.60 5.17 4.23
C GLY A 175 13.92 6.41 3.63
N GLY A 176 13.20 7.20 4.45
CA GLY A 176 12.63 8.49 4.05
C GLY A 176 11.30 8.43 3.30
N VAL A 177 10.53 7.36 3.43
CA VAL A 177 9.18 7.22 2.86
C VAL A 177 8.16 6.86 3.92
N LEU A 178 6.93 7.29 3.72
CA LEU A 178 5.76 6.82 4.47
C LEU A 178 5.42 5.40 4.05
N CYS A 179 4.77 4.66 4.93
CA CYS A 179 4.45 3.25 4.70
C CYS A 179 2.97 2.94 4.88
N THR A 180 2.53 1.81 4.31
CA THR A 180 1.13 1.37 4.30
C THR A 180 1.02 -0.08 4.71
N LEU A 181 0.35 -0.35 5.83
CA LEU A 181 -0.01 -1.73 6.20
C LEU A 181 -1.14 -2.22 5.29
N LYS A 182 -1.01 -3.43 4.74
CA LYS A 182 -2.01 -4.00 3.84
C LYS A 182 -2.09 -5.53 3.95
N HIS A 183 -3.25 -6.10 3.67
CA HIS A 183 -4.56 -5.56 3.29
C HIS A 183 -5.54 -5.80 4.45
N PHE A 184 -5.89 -4.75 5.18
CA PHE A 184 -6.79 -4.88 6.33
C PHE A 184 -8.19 -5.36 5.86
N PRO A 185 -8.89 -6.24 6.59
CA PRO A 185 -8.59 -6.80 7.91
C PRO A 185 -7.70 -8.06 7.92
N GLY A 186 -7.14 -8.50 6.81
CA GLY A 186 -6.27 -9.65 6.64
C GLY A 186 -6.69 -10.52 5.45
N HIS A 187 -5.80 -10.68 4.47
CA HIS A 187 -6.04 -11.43 3.23
C HIS A 187 -5.33 -12.79 3.20
N GLY A 188 -4.49 -13.07 4.22
CA GLY A 188 -3.57 -14.21 4.16
C GLY A 188 -4.22 -15.59 4.33
N ASN A 189 -5.43 -15.65 4.88
CA ASN A 189 -6.21 -16.90 5.06
C ASN A 189 -7.27 -17.16 3.97
N THR A 190 -7.54 -16.20 3.08
CA THR A 190 -8.53 -16.40 2.01
C THR A 190 -8.08 -17.45 1.00
N LYS A 191 -9.03 -18.07 0.31
CA LYS A 191 -8.79 -18.99 -0.81
C LYS A 191 -8.88 -18.26 -2.14
N GLU A 192 -9.78 -17.29 -2.21
CA GLU A 192 -10.11 -16.53 -3.40
C GLU A 192 -9.18 -15.32 -3.57
N ASP A 193 -8.96 -14.95 -4.82
CA ASP A 193 -8.25 -13.75 -5.20
C ASP A 193 -9.26 -12.61 -5.42
N SER A 194 -9.21 -11.57 -4.59
CA SER A 194 -10.09 -10.40 -4.67
C SER A 194 -9.94 -9.59 -5.96
N HIS A 195 -8.89 -9.85 -6.77
CA HIS A 195 -8.76 -9.25 -8.11
C HIS A 195 -9.77 -9.80 -9.12
N TYR A 196 -10.30 -11.00 -8.89
CA TYR A 196 -11.18 -11.73 -9.82
C TYR A 196 -12.55 -12.05 -9.25
N GLY A 197 -12.93 -11.44 -8.14
CA GLY A 197 -14.22 -11.65 -7.49
C GLY A 197 -14.18 -11.48 -5.98
N ASN A 198 -15.26 -11.81 -5.30
CA ASN A 198 -15.34 -11.66 -3.86
C ASN A 198 -14.44 -12.67 -3.14
N ALA A 199 -13.56 -12.19 -2.29
CA ALA A 199 -12.79 -13.00 -1.35
C ALA A 199 -13.49 -12.98 0.03
N TYR A 200 -13.75 -14.17 0.58
CA TYR A 200 -14.47 -14.31 1.84
C TYR A 200 -13.54 -14.69 2.98
N VAL A 201 -13.76 -14.04 4.12
CA VAL A 201 -13.14 -14.34 5.41
C VAL A 201 -14.26 -14.90 6.30
N TYR A 202 -14.09 -16.13 6.74
CA TYR A 202 -15.10 -16.86 7.53
C TYR A 202 -14.78 -16.91 9.02
N GLU A 203 -13.63 -16.38 9.41
CA GLU A 203 -13.20 -16.24 10.79
C GLU A 203 -14.12 -15.27 11.54
N THR A 204 -14.36 -15.59 12.81
CA THR A 204 -15.07 -14.67 13.70
C THR A 204 -14.24 -13.44 14.01
N LYS A 205 -14.89 -12.39 14.51
CA LYS A 205 -14.17 -11.20 14.98
C LYS A 205 -13.13 -11.57 16.05
N ASP A 206 -13.49 -12.45 16.99
CA ASP A 206 -12.58 -12.92 18.04
C ASP A 206 -11.36 -13.66 17.46
N ASP A 207 -11.57 -14.45 16.39
CA ASP A 207 -10.45 -15.11 15.69
C ASP A 207 -9.53 -14.08 15.05
N LEU A 208 -10.08 -13.07 14.37
CA LEU A 208 -9.28 -12.00 13.74
C LEU A 208 -8.49 -11.19 14.79
N GLU A 209 -9.09 -10.89 15.94
CA GLU A 209 -8.40 -10.19 17.03
C GLU A 209 -7.21 -10.99 17.57
N ASN A 210 -7.36 -12.30 17.69
CA ASN A 210 -6.32 -13.18 18.19
C ASN A 210 -5.26 -13.57 17.12
N ASN A 211 -5.53 -13.30 15.84
CA ASN A 211 -4.73 -13.73 14.71
C ASN A 211 -4.32 -12.53 13.84
N GLU A 212 -5.07 -12.23 12.78
CA GLU A 212 -4.73 -11.25 11.74
C GLU A 212 -4.45 -9.85 12.29
N PHE A 213 -5.24 -9.40 13.29
CA PHE A 213 -5.07 -8.05 13.83
C PHE A 213 -3.78 -7.87 14.64
N GLN A 214 -3.09 -8.93 15.04
CA GLN A 214 -1.81 -8.81 15.77
C GLN A 214 -0.77 -8.04 14.95
N SER A 215 -0.56 -8.38 13.68
CA SER A 215 0.43 -7.73 12.81
C SER A 215 0.03 -6.29 12.48
N PHE A 216 -1.26 -6.03 12.23
CA PHE A 216 -1.75 -4.67 12.01
C PHE A 216 -1.60 -3.80 13.25
N ARG A 217 -2.00 -4.29 14.43
CA ARG A 217 -1.83 -3.59 15.72
C ARG A 217 -0.37 -3.24 15.96
N ALA A 218 0.52 -4.22 15.80
CA ALA A 218 1.95 -4.01 15.98
C ALA A 218 2.52 -2.95 15.02
N GLY A 219 2.07 -2.95 13.76
CA GLY A 219 2.46 -1.93 12.77
C GLY A 219 1.89 -0.54 13.07
N ILE A 220 0.64 -0.46 13.55
CA ILE A 220 0.00 0.78 14.02
C ILE A 220 0.78 1.36 15.20
N ASP A 221 1.09 0.53 16.20
CA ASP A 221 1.86 0.92 17.38
C ASP A 221 3.30 1.36 17.03
N ALA A 222 3.86 0.82 15.95
CA ALA A 222 5.15 1.25 15.40
C ALA A 222 5.09 2.56 14.61
N GLY A 223 3.89 3.12 14.39
CA GLY A 223 3.68 4.42 13.77
C GLY A 223 3.40 4.37 12.25
N ALA A 224 2.84 3.28 11.72
CA ALA A 224 2.44 3.22 10.32
C ALA A 224 1.56 4.41 9.91
N ASP A 225 1.81 4.97 8.73
CA ASP A 225 1.15 6.21 8.27
C ASP A 225 -0.18 5.94 7.60
N PHE A 226 -0.25 4.83 6.87
CA PHE A 226 -1.44 4.40 6.12
C PHE A 226 -1.83 2.97 6.50
N VAL A 227 -3.13 2.70 6.39
CA VAL A 227 -3.67 1.33 6.34
C VAL A 227 -4.53 1.22 5.08
N MET A 228 -4.21 0.24 4.24
CA MET A 228 -5.00 -0.10 3.06
C MET A 228 -6.00 -1.17 3.42
N VAL A 229 -7.29 -0.86 3.23
CA VAL A 229 -8.40 -1.78 3.44
C VAL A 229 -8.70 -2.50 2.13
N GLY A 230 -8.66 -3.81 2.15
CA GLY A 230 -8.96 -4.66 1.00
C GLY A 230 -10.46 -4.88 0.82
N HIS A 231 -10.80 -5.58 -0.27
CA HIS A 231 -12.19 -5.84 -0.66
C HIS A 231 -12.75 -7.18 -0.14
N MET A 232 -12.12 -7.76 0.90
CA MET A 232 -12.63 -9.00 1.50
C MET A 232 -13.98 -8.77 2.19
N ILE A 233 -14.84 -9.78 2.15
CA ILE A 233 -16.09 -9.82 2.90
C ILE A 233 -15.87 -10.67 4.16
N VAL A 234 -15.89 -10.05 5.33
CA VAL A 234 -15.78 -10.74 6.62
C VAL A 234 -17.19 -11.10 7.08
N THR A 235 -17.60 -12.33 6.83
CA THR A 235 -19.01 -12.74 6.95
C THR A 235 -19.60 -12.65 8.36
N ASP A 236 -18.75 -12.73 9.40
CA ASP A 236 -19.16 -12.56 10.80
C ASP A 236 -19.40 -11.10 11.20
N ILE A 237 -18.82 -10.15 10.44
CA ILE A 237 -18.88 -8.71 10.77
C ILE A 237 -19.78 -7.95 9.81
N SER A 238 -19.65 -8.22 8.50
CA SER A 238 -20.33 -7.45 7.46
C SER A 238 -20.55 -8.29 6.19
N ASN A 239 -21.65 -8.05 5.49
CA ASN A 239 -21.98 -8.73 4.23
C ASN A 239 -21.56 -7.92 2.98
N ILE A 240 -20.81 -6.85 3.16
CA ILE A 240 -20.28 -6.02 2.08
C ILE A 240 -18.74 -5.99 2.16
N PRO A 241 -18.04 -5.59 1.08
CA PRO A 241 -16.59 -5.45 1.10
C PRO A 241 -16.10 -4.59 2.27
N SER A 242 -14.97 -4.97 2.84
CA SER A 242 -14.43 -4.39 4.07
C SER A 242 -14.19 -2.89 3.98
N ASP A 243 -13.74 -2.41 2.84
CA ASP A 243 -13.51 -0.98 2.58
C ASP A 243 -14.80 -0.15 2.48
N LEU A 244 -15.95 -0.78 2.29
CA LEU A 244 -17.27 -0.16 2.31
C LEU A 244 -17.99 -0.33 3.67
N SER A 245 -17.46 -1.18 4.57
CA SER A 245 -18.08 -1.47 5.87
C SER A 245 -17.67 -0.45 6.92
N LYS A 246 -18.67 0.25 7.47
CA LYS A 246 -18.46 1.14 8.61
C LYS A 246 -17.91 0.37 9.82
N GLU A 247 -18.40 -0.83 10.05
CA GLU A 247 -17.99 -1.69 11.16
C GLU A 247 -16.49 -1.99 11.08
N ILE A 248 -15.98 -2.30 9.90
CA ILE A 248 -14.56 -2.64 9.70
C ILE A 248 -13.69 -1.38 9.70
N VAL A 249 -14.08 -0.36 8.93
CA VAL A 249 -13.25 0.85 8.74
C VAL A 249 -13.30 1.78 9.95
N THR A 250 -14.50 2.01 10.49
CA THR A 250 -14.67 3.00 11.57
C THR A 250 -14.63 2.35 12.94
N ASP A 251 -15.44 1.32 13.16
CA ASP A 251 -15.60 0.80 14.51
C ASP A 251 -14.36 -0.03 14.91
N ILE A 252 -13.86 -0.91 14.03
CA ILE A 252 -12.68 -1.73 14.33
C ILE A 252 -11.39 -0.95 14.06
N LEU A 253 -11.08 -0.58 12.82
CA LEU A 253 -9.76 -0.02 12.49
C LEU A 253 -9.53 1.35 13.15
N ARG A 254 -10.50 2.27 13.02
CA ARG A 254 -10.33 3.63 13.56
C ARG A 254 -10.47 3.67 15.07
N THR A 255 -11.46 2.97 15.65
CA THR A 255 -11.82 3.10 17.07
C THR A 255 -11.15 2.04 17.95
N GLU A 256 -11.33 0.73 17.65
CA GLU A 256 -10.81 -0.34 18.52
C GLU A 256 -9.29 -0.51 18.40
N LEU A 257 -8.75 -0.48 17.15
CA LEU A 257 -7.31 -0.51 16.91
C LEU A 257 -6.64 0.86 17.09
N GLY A 258 -7.42 1.94 17.22
CA GLY A 258 -6.92 3.30 17.48
C GLY A 258 -6.12 3.92 16.35
N PHE A 259 -6.28 3.45 15.11
CA PHE A 259 -5.50 3.98 13.99
C PHE A 259 -5.88 5.42 13.68
N SER A 260 -4.96 6.35 13.83
CA SER A 260 -5.16 7.79 13.59
C SER A 260 -4.63 8.29 12.24
N GLY A 261 -3.90 7.44 11.50
CA GLY A 261 -3.33 7.77 10.18
C GLY A 261 -4.36 7.78 9.05
N VAL A 262 -3.90 7.69 7.83
CA VAL A 262 -4.75 7.71 6.63
C VAL A 262 -5.27 6.30 6.31
N ILE A 263 -6.58 6.16 6.18
CA ILE A 263 -7.22 4.93 5.68
C ILE A 263 -7.43 5.10 4.18
N ILE A 264 -6.92 4.15 3.40
CA ILE A 264 -7.08 4.11 1.94
C ILE A 264 -7.72 2.78 1.55
N THR A 265 -8.55 2.77 0.51
CA THR A 265 -9.06 1.52 -0.09
C THR A 265 -8.00 0.88 -0.97
N ASP A 266 -8.06 -0.41 -1.19
CA ASP A 266 -7.44 -1.04 -2.35
C ASP A 266 -8.10 -0.53 -3.64
N SER A 267 -7.64 -0.97 -4.79
CA SER A 267 -8.07 -0.42 -6.08
C SER A 267 -9.55 -0.65 -6.34
N LEU A 268 -10.35 0.42 -6.39
CA LEU A 268 -11.77 0.37 -6.73
C LEU A 268 -12.04 -0.07 -8.20
N GLN A 269 -11.01 -0.44 -8.95
CA GLN A 269 -11.11 -1.02 -10.29
C GLN A 269 -11.06 -2.56 -10.28
N MET A 270 -10.99 -3.18 -9.09
CA MET A 270 -11.02 -4.64 -8.94
C MET A 270 -12.45 -5.17 -9.10
N GLU A 271 -12.60 -6.40 -9.65
CA GLU A 271 -13.90 -7.01 -9.93
C GLU A 271 -14.76 -7.18 -8.67
N SER A 272 -14.14 -7.42 -7.51
CA SER A 272 -14.83 -7.49 -6.22
C SER A 272 -15.67 -6.25 -5.84
N ILE A 273 -15.45 -5.10 -6.51
CA ILE A 273 -16.18 -3.86 -6.30
C ILE A 273 -17.04 -3.47 -7.50
N THR A 274 -16.66 -3.87 -8.72
CA THR A 274 -17.31 -3.43 -9.96
C THR A 274 -18.46 -4.34 -10.41
N ASP A 275 -18.57 -5.54 -9.89
CA ASP A 275 -19.63 -6.53 -10.14
C ASP A 275 -20.68 -6.54 -9.00
#